data_14d80f278d73f17f14dc8920cacf076d
#
_entry.id   14d80f278d73f17f14dc8920cacf076d
#
_cell.length_a   1.000
_cell.length_b   1.000
_cell.length_c   1.000
_cell.angle_alpha   90.00
_cell.angle_beta   90.00
_cell.angle_gamma   90.00
#
_symmetry.space_group_name_H-M   'P 1'
#
loop_
_entity.id
_entity.type
_entity.pdbx_description
1 polymer ?
#
loop_
_entity_poly.entity_id
_entity_poly.type
_entity_poly.pdbx_seq_one_letter_code
_entity_poly.pdbx_strand_id
1 'polypeptide(L)' 'MDVYRNQEREMILAKRPLIVLEDELWQINQLSRLRKDLRNRKKRLEKVIAVKRLALQAVQEKIEREVESEKK' A
#
# COMPACT_ATOMS: atom_id res chain seq x y z
N MET A 1 13.21 -10.82 16.77
CA MET A 1 11.81 -11.26 16.89
C MET A 1 10.81 -10.23 16.39
N ASP A 2 11.13 -8.97 16.48
CA ASP A 2 10.26 -7.91 15.94
C ASP A 2 10.11 -7.97 14.42
N VAL A 3 11.08 -8.58 13.74
CA VAL A 3 11.07 -8.74 12.28
C VAL A 3 9.86 -9.58 11.82
N TYR A 4 9.58 -10.68 12.50
CA TYR A 4 8.44 -11.54 12.14
C TYR A 4 7.11 -10.87 12.38
N ARG A 5 6.96 -10.15 13.49
CA ARG A 5 5.74 -9.41 13.79
C ARG A 5 5.49 -8.29 12.77
N ASN A 6 6.56 -7.60 12.35
CA ASN A 6 6.46 -6.55 11.35
C ASN A 6 6.06 -7.12 9.99
N GLN A 7 6.61 -8.27 9.61
CA GLN A 7 6.23 -8.95 8.38
C GLN A 7 4.77 -9.38 8.40
N GLU A 8 4.30 -9.96 9.51
CA GLU A 8 2.90 -10.35 9.66
C GLU A 8 1.97 -9.14 9.54
N ARG A 9 2.31 -8.02 10.18
CA ARG A 9 1.53 -6.79 10.10
C ARG A 9 1.50 -6.25 8.69
N GLU A 10 2.62 -6.26 7.99
CA GLU A 10 2.68 -5.85 6.59
C GLU A 10 1.85 -6.76 5.69
N MET A 11 1.88 -8.06 5.92
CA MET A 11 1.06 -9.02 5.17
C MET A 11 -0.43 -8.81 5.40
N ILE A 12 -0.84 -8.54 6.64
CA ILE A 12 -2.24 -8.23 6.96
C ILE A 12 -2.68 -6.97 6.22
N LEU A 13 -1.86 -5.93 6.25
CA LEU A 13 -2.16 -4.69 5.52
C LEU A 13 -2.21 -4.93 4.01
N ALA A 14 -1.31 -5.75 3.48
CA ALA A 14 -1.26 -6.04 2.05
C ALA A 14 -2.50 -6.78 1.54
N LYS A 15 -3.23 -7.47 2.42
CA LYS A 15 -4.48 -8.15 2.07
C LYS A 15 -5.67 -7.19 1.95
N ARG A 16 -5.55 -5.98 2.50
CA ARG A 16 -6.63 -4.99 2.46
C ARG A 16 -6.64 -4.25 1.12
N PRO A 17 -7.82 -3.81 0.65
CA PRO A 17 -7.89 -3.00 -0.56
C PRO A 17 -7.09 -1.69 -0.42
N LEU A 18 -6.53 -1.22 -1.53
CA LEU A 18 -5.75 0.01 -1.55
C LEU A 18 -6.52 1.21 -1.02
N ILE A 19 -7.81 1.33 -1.38
CA ILE A 19 -8.65 2.45 -0.94
C ILE A 19 -8.77 2.50 0.58
N VAL A 20 -8.86 1.34 1.24
CA VAL A 20 -8.94 1.26 2.71
C VAL A 20 -7.63 1.72 3.34
N LEU A 21 -6.50 1.31 2.77
CA LEU A 21 -5.19 1.70 3.26
C LEU A 21 -4.95 3.20 3.08
N GLU A 22 -5.33 3.74 1.94
CA GLU A 22 -5.19 5.18 1.66
C GLU A 22 -6.07 6.01 2.59
N ASP A 23 -7.30 5.57 2.85
CA ASP A 23 -8.20 6.25 3.78
C ASP A 23 -7.63 6.26 5.21
N GLU A 24 -7.10 5.14 5.66
CA GLU A 24 -6.47 5.06 6.98
C GLU A 24 -5.26 5.99 7.08
N LEU A 25 -4.42 6.02 6.04
CA LEU A 25 -3.27 6.91 5.99
C LEU A 25 -3.72 8.38 6.03
N TRP A 26 -4.76 8.73 5.29
CA TRP A 26 -5.33 10.07 5.31
C TRP A 26 -5.78 10.47 6.71
N GLN A 27 -6.48 9.59 7.42
CA GLN A 27 -6.93 9.84 8.78
C GLN A 27 -5.74 10.08 9.73
N ILE A 28 -4.69 9.27 9.63
CA ILE A 28 -3.49 9.43 10.44
C ILE A 28 -2.83 10.78 10.16
N ASN A 29 -2.76 11.20 8.90
CA ASN A 29 -2.15 12.45 8.49
C ASN A 29 -2.93 13.68 9.01
N GLN A 30 -4.21 13.53 9.36
CA GLN A 30 -5.00 14.62 9.94
C GLN A 30 -4.71 14.86 11.42
N LEU A 31 -4.00 13.93 12.08
CA LEU A 31 -3.68 14.08 13.49
C LEU A 31 -2.52 15.06 13.67
N SER A 32 -2.68 16.00 14.61
CA SER A 32 -1.66 17.01 14.90
C SER A 32 -0.46 16.44 15.64
N ARG A 33 -0.66 15.36 16.39
CA ARG A 33 0.40 14.67 17.11
C ARG A 33 0.25 13.18 16.91
N LEU A 34 1.38 12.52 16.58
CA LEU A 34 1.42 11.08 16.41
C LEU A 34 2.18 10.44 17.56
N ARG A 35 1.55 9.46 18.19
CA ARG A 35 2.25 8.56 19.11
C ARG A 35 3.19 7.67 18.32
N LYS A 36 4.18 7.11 19.00
CA LYS A 36 5.17 6.21 18.37
C LYS A 36 4.50 5.08 17.58
N ASP A 37 3.45 4.49 18.14
CA ASP A 37 2.72 3.41 17.49
C ASP A 37 2.09 3.85 16.16
N LEU A 38 1.49 5.04 16.14
CA LEU A 38 0.87 5.60 14.94
C LEU A 38 1.91 5.97 13.89
N ARG A 39 3.08 6.48 14.30
CA ARG A 39 4.18 6.75 13.38
C ARG A 39 4.65 5.47 12.70
N ASN A 40 4.80 4.40 13.47
CA ASN A 40 5.22 3.10 12.93
C ASN A 40 4.16 2.53 11.97
N ARG A 41 2.89 2.67 12.33
CA ARG A 41 1.78 2.26 11.46
C ARG A 41 1.75 3.09 10.18
N LYS A 42 1.97 4.39 10.27
CA LYS A 42 2.05 5.28 9.11
C LYS A 42 3.14 4.82 8.14
N LYS A 43 4.34 4.53 8.65
CA LYS A 43 5.45 4.03 7.83
C LYS A 43 5.10 2.74 7.13
N ARG A 44 4.47 1.80 7.83
CA ARG A 44 4.02 0.54 7.24
C ARG A 44 2.97 0.75 6.16
N LEU A 45 2.00 1.62 6.42
CA LEU A 45 0.96 1.96 5.44
C LEU A 45 1.58 2.56 4.18
N GLU A 46 2.48 3.51 4.33
CA GLU A 46 3.16 4.14 3.20
C GLU A 46 3.92 3.11 2.36
N LYS A 47 4.63 2.19 3.02
CA LYS A 47 5.38 1.13 2.34
C LYS A 47 4.45 0.19 1.57
N VAL A 48 3.40 -0.30 2.22
CA VAL A 48 2.44 -1.23 1.60
C VAL A 48 1.70 -0.56 0.45
N ILE A 49 1.28 0.68 0.62
CA ILE A 49 0.59 1.45 -0.42
C ILE A 49 1.52 1.63 -1.63
N ALA A 50 2.78 1.99 -1.41
CA ALA A 50 3.74 2.16 -2.49
C ALA A 50 3.93 0.87 -3.28
N VAL A 51 4.06 -0.26 -2.62
CA VAL A 51 4.20 -1.57 -3.27
C VAL A 51 2.94 -1.91 -4.07
N LYS A 52 1.76 -1.68 -3.51
CA LYS A 52 0.49 -1.95 -4.19
C LYS A 52 0.31 -1.07 -5.43
N ARG A 53 0.69 0.20 -5.34
CA ARG A 53 0.61 1.13 -6.49
C ARG A 53 1.54 0.70 -7.60
N LEU A 54 2.77 0.28 -7.28
CA LEU A 54 3.71 -0.23 -8.27
C LEU A 54 3.19 -1.49 -8.94
N ALA A 55 2.64 -2.42 -8.18
CA ALA A 55 2.07 -3.65 -8.72
C ALA A 55 0.88 -3.34 -9.64
N LEU A 56 0.01 -2.41 -9.24
CA LEU A 56 -1.14 -2.00 -10.04
C LEU A 56 -0.69 -1.33 -11.35
N GLN A 57 0.30 -0.47 -11.27
CA GLN A 57 0.88 0.19 -12.45
C GLN A 57 1.46 -0.82 -13.43
N ALA A 58 2.18 -1.82 -12.93
CA ALA A 58 2.74 -2.87 -13.78
C ALA A 58 1.65 -3.66 -14.51
N VAL A 59 0.55 -3.98 -13.80
CA VAL A 59 -0.60 -4.67 -14.40
C VAL A 59 -1.26 -3.80 -15.46
N GLN A 60 -1.45 -2.51 -15.19
CA GLN A 60 -2.05 -1.59 -16.15
C GLN A 60 -1.20 -1.45 -17.41
N GLU A 61 0.10 -1.33 -17.26
CA GLU A 61 1.02 -1.27 -18.40
C GLU A 61 0.95 -2.55 -19.26
N LYS A 62 0.87 -3.70 -18.60
CA LYS A 62 0.74 -4.98 -19.30
C LYS A 62 -0.57 -5.07 -20.09
N ILE A 63 -1.67 -4.64 -19.48
CA ILE A 63 -2.98 -4.62 -20.14
C ILE A 63 -2.94 -3.69 -21.35
N GLU A 64 -2.38 -2.50 -21.23
CA GLU A 64 -2.25 -1.54 -22.30
C GLU A 64 -1.46 -2.12 -23.49
N ARG A 65 -0.36 -2.82 -23.21
CA ARG A 65 0.44 -3.47 -24.25
C ARG A 65 -0.35 -4.56 -24.97
N GLU A 66 -1.11 -5.36 -24.25
CA GLU A 66 -1.95 -6.40 -24.84
C GLU A 66 -3.06 -5.80 -25.70
N VAL A 67 -3.69 -4.74 -25.25
CA VAL A 67 -4.72 -4.02 -26.02
C VAL A 67 -4.14 -3.45 -27.31
N GLU A 68 -2.98 -2.80 -27.24
CA GLU A 68 -2.31 -2.25 -28.43
C GLU A 68 -1.94 -3.35 -29.41
N SER A 69 -1.47 -4.49 -28.91
CA SER A 69 -1.14 -5.64 -29.75
C SER A 69 -2.37 -6.19 -30.48
N GLU A 70 -3.52 -6.20 -29.84
CA GLU A 70 -4.77 -6.68 -30.46
C GLU A 70 -5.32 -5.73 -31.52
N LYS A 71 -5.02 -4.44 -31.42
CA LYS A 71 -5.49 -3.43 -32.40
C LYS A 71 -4.74 -3.51 -33.74
N LYS A 72 -3.67 -4.23 -33.79
CA LYS A 72 -2.93 -4.46 -35.03
C LYS A 72 -3.47 -5.70 -35.76
#